data_357aa07d4ca2ad81fbd7353d72c44f6f
#
_entry.id   357aa07d4ca2ad81fbd7353d72c44f6f
#
_cell.length_a   1.000
_cell.length_b   1.000
_cell.length_c   1.000
_cell.angle_alpha   90.00
_cell.angle_beta   90.00
_cell.angle_gamma   90.00
#
_symmetry.space_group_name_H-M   'P 1'
#
loop_
_entity.id
_entity.type
_entity.pdbx_description
1 polymer ?
#
loop_
_entity_poly.entity_id
_entity_poly.type
_entity_poly.pdbx_seq_one_letter_code
_entity_poly.pdbx_strand_id
1 'polypeptide(L)'
;MKVELIGAGETVQVYESKSSNRLLYSGLKEGADVPYECATGTCGTCKVKRISGEFSWLWPEAPARALLKSADDFLLCQCAAVTDLKVEVRSKLKPIKEIAQRPQWLTSEINNSATVAPGVMTFSVKLSQPISFLPGQFMVLEFAGVQGGRAWSMTNQAKLTDTLDFVIKKKPQGLLSDYLFEKENLIGLKANLFGPIGKAVYDGELDRDLVCIAGGTGMAGMMSILAAFIDGGAYRRNRADVFFGVRTPADLFFESELRQFVEQSDGALRVVVAFSDAPASAELIAKNPLLTFDQGFVHEVAMSEMEGQFTPKTRAYLAGPPPLVDGALRMLLLKARLPATEILYDKFG
;
A
#
# COMPACT_ATOMS: atom_id res chain seq x y z
N MET A 1 21.08 20.28 -4.22
CA MET A 1 21.69 19.58 -5.37
C MET A 1 20.62 19.31 -6.38
N LYS A 2 20.97 19.52 -7.65
CA LYS A 2 20.11 19.19 -8.80
C LYS A 2 20.18 17.69 -9.09
N VAL A 3 19.03 17.07 -9.28
CA VAL A 3 18.90 15.65 -9.65
C VAL A 3 18.22 15.57 -11.01
N GLU A 4 18.91 14.99 -11.99
CA GLU A 4 18.42 14.81 -13.34
C GLU A 4 18.11 13.34 -13.58
N LEU A 5 16.84 13.03 -13.84
CA LEU A 5 16.36 11.71 -14.20
C LEU A 5 16.31 11.57 -15.73
N ILE A 6 16.94 10.55 -16.27
CA ILE A 6 16.90 10.21 -17.69
C ILE A 6 16.14 8.91 -17.82
N GLY A 7 14.95 8.99 -18.37
CA GLY A 7 14.10 7.85 -18.66
C GLY A 7 14.31 7.28 -20.06
N ALA A 8 13.74 6.11 -20.31
CA ALA A 8 13.73 5.52 -21.64
C ALA A 8 13.13 6.48 -22.69
N GLY A 9 13.69 6.48 -23.90
CA GLY A 9 13.30 7.38 -24.97
C GLY A 9 13.70 8.85 -24.71
N GLU A 10 14.81 9.06 -24.00
CA GLU A 10 15.40 10.36 -23.71
C GLU A 10 14.48 11.35 -22.97
N THR A 11 13.50 10.82 -22.23
CA THR A 11 12.66 11.68 -21.38
C THR A 11 13.47 12.16 -20.19
N VAL A 12 13.45 13.46 -19.92
CA VAL A 12 14.24 14.08 -18.83
C VAL A 12 13.34 14.79 -17.86
N GLN A 13 13.58 14.60 -16.57
CA GLN A 13 12.99 15.37 -15.49
C GLN A 13 14.07 15.84 -14.52
N VAL A 14 13.84 16.98 -13.90
CA VAL A 14 14.78 17.58 -12.97
C VAL A 14 14.05 18.01 -11.72
N TYR A 15 14.65 17.76 -10.56
CA TYR A 15 14.19 18.24 -9.26
C TYR A 15 15.34 18.58 -8.33
N GLU A 16 15.04 19.32 -7.26
CA GLU A 16 16.00 19.68 -6.25
C GLU A 16 15.97 18.73 -5.05
N SER A 17 17.12 18.41 -4.49
CA SER A 17 17.25 17.62 -3.26
C SER A 17 18.32 18.18 -2.33
N LYS A 18 18.05 18.16 -1.03
CA LYS A 18 19.03 18.49 0.01
C LYS A 18 19.89 17.26 0.33
N SER A 19 21.12 17.47 0.80
CA SER A 19 22.08 16.40 1.11
C SER A 19 21.64 15.41 2.21
N SER A 20 20.67 15.77 3.02
CA SER A 20 20.09 14.91 4.06
C SER A 20 18.81 14.21 3.65
N ASN A 21 18.25 14.52 2.48
CA ASN A 21 16.94 14.02 2.08
C ASN A 21 17.08 12.81 1.16
N ARG A 22 16.19 11.83 1.35
CA ARG A 22 16.02 10.74 0.39
C ARG A 22 15.63 11.29 -0.99
N LEU A 23 16.35 10.86 -2.00
CA LEU A 23 16.14 11.29 -3.39
C LEU A 23 14.71 11.01 -3.88
N LEU A 24 14.16 9.84 -3.54
CA LEU A 24 12.78 9.50 -3.86
C LEU A 24 11.79 10.52 -3.29
N TYR A 25 11.95 10.87 -2.00
CA TYR A 25 10.99 11.75 -1.32
C TYR A 25 11.09 13.19 -1.85
N SER A 26 12.30 13.64 -2.17
CA SER A 26 12.50 14.93 -2.82
C SER A 26 11.83 14.98 -4.19
N GLY A 27 12.01 13.94 -5.02
CA GLY A 27 11.37 13.86 -6.34
C GLY A 27 9.85 13.83 -6.25
N LEU A 28 9.29 13.03 -5.34
CA LEU A 28 7.83 12.97 -5.14
C LEU A 28 7.25 14.32 -4.67
N LYS A 29 7.93 15.04 -3.78
CA LYS A 29 7.52 16.38 -3.35
C LYS A 29 7.49 17.39 -4.51
N GLU A 30 8.42 17.27 -5.44
CA GLU A 30 8.49 18.14 -6.62
C GLU A 30 7.58 17.64 -7.77
N GLY A 31 6.91 16.48 -7.61
CA GLY A 31 6.00 15.89 -8.60
C GLY A 31 6.72 15.13 -9.71
N ALA A 32 8.00 14.80 -9.55
CA ALA A 32 8.74 13.99 -10.51
C ALA A 32 8.23 12.54 -10.55
N ASP A 33 8.23 11.94 -11.75
CA ASP A 33 7.83 10.55 -11.98
C ASP A 33 8.96 9.59 -11.59
N VAL A 34 9.26 9.55 -10.30
CA VAL A 34 10.27 8.64 -9.75
C VAL A 34 9.70 7.23 -9.60
N PRO A 35 10.46 6.18 -9.98
CA PRO A 35 10.00 4.80 -9.82
C PRO A 35 9.96 4.42 -8.33
N TYR A 36 8.83 3.86 -7.88
CA TYR A 36 8.70 3.30 -6.53
C TYR A 36 7.49 2.38 -6.40
N GLU A 37 7.52 1.56 -5.36
CA GLU A 37 6.38 0.85 -4.76
C GLU A 37 6.41 1.05 -3.24
N CYS A 38 7.22 0.31 -2.48
CA CYS A 38 7.25 0.39 -1.02
C CYS A 38 7.83 1.69 -0.46
N ALA A 39 8.66 2.41 -1.19
CA ALA A 39 9.38 3.63 -0.77
C ALA A 39 10.32 3.47 0.46
N THR A 40 10.55 2.24 0.98
CA THR A 40 11.22 1.94 2.25
C THR A 40 12.46 1.06 2.14
N GLY A 41 12.94 0.76 0.92
CA GLY A 41 14.19 0.01 0.71
C GLY A 41 14.02 -1.52 0.73
N THR A 42 12.81 -2.06 0.61
CA THR A 42 12.54 -3.50 0.65
C THR A 42 12.27 -4.12 -0.72
N CYS A 43 11.60 -3.44 -1.65
CA CYS A 43 11.15 -4.04 -2.92
C CYS A 43 12.13 -3.87 -4.09
N GLY A 44 13.03 -2.86 -4.06
CA GLY A 44 13.98 -2.59 -5.13
C GLY A 44 13.43 -1.87 -6.36
N THR A 45 12.14 -1.54 -6.43
CA THR A 45 11.51 -0.88 -7.60
C THR A 45 12.10 0.51 -7.86
N CYS A 46 12.57 1.22 -6.84
CA CYS A 46 13.19 2.54 -6.95
C CYS A 46 14.68 2.49 -7.35
N LYS A 47 15.14 1.34 -7.87
CA LYS A 47 16.51 1.20 -8.36
C LYS A 47 16.74 2.02 -9.63
N VAL A 48 17.82 2.80 -9.61
CA VAL A 48 18.34 3.60 -10.72
C VAL A 48 19.82 3.36 -10.88
N LYS A 49 20.38 3.79 -12.02
CA LYS A 49 21.81 3.72 -12.29
C LYS A 49 22.42 5.13 -12.34
N ARG A 50 23.49 5.36 -11.62
CA ARG A 50 24.27 6.61 -11.68
C ARG A 50 24.93 6.76 -13.04
N ILE A 51 24.78 7.93 -13.64
CA ILE A 51 25.51 8.38 -14.82
C ILE A 51 26.66 9.31 -14.41
N SER A 52 26.39 10.28 -13.53
CA SER A 52 27.39 11.18 -12.97
C SER A 52 26.96 11.73 -11.61
N GLY A 53 27.90 12.31 -10.88
CA GLY A 53 27.69 12.82 -9.53
C GLY A 53 27.92 11.78 -8.45
N GLU A 54 27.72 12.19 -7.18
CA GLU A 54 27.96 11.35 -6.02
C GLU A 54 26.72 11.29 -5.14
N PHE A 55 26.50 10.11 -4.52
CA PHE A 55 25.44 9.87 -3.56
C PHE A 55 25.97 9.18 -2.30
N SER A 56 25.24 9.31 -1.21
CA SER A 56 25.50 8.62 0.05
C SER A 56 24.31 7.72 0.43
N TRP A 57 24.59 6.61 1.09
CA TRP A 57 23.57 5.73 1.65
C TRP A 57 23.09 6.27 2.99
N LEU A 58 21.79 6.42 3.16
CA LEU A 58 21.14 6.74 4.44
C LEU A 58 20.85 5.48 5.26
N TRP A 59 20.66 4.35 4.57
CA TRP A 59 20.52 3.02 5.17
C TRP A 59 21.30 1.99 4.35
N PRO A 60 22.60 1.77 4.66
CA PRO A 60 23.46 0.82 3.93
C PRO A 60 22.97 -0.63 3.96
N GLU A 61 22.25 -1.04 5.01
CA GLU A 61 21.73 -2.38 5.24
C GLU A 61 20.31 -2.58 4.68
N ALA A 62 19.79 -1.66 3.87
CA ALA A 62 18.45 -1.79 3.27
C ALA A 62 18.32 -3.12 2.51
N PRO A 63 17.26 -3.93 2.77
CA PRO A 63 17.14 -5.29 2.23
C PRO A 63 17.26 -5.37 0.70
N ALA A 64 16.66 -4.42 -0.03
CA ALA A 64 16.75 -4.42 -1.50
C ALA A 64 18.13 -4.04 -2.06
N ARG A 65 19.10 -3.67 -1.23
CA ARG A 65 20.48 -3.49 -1.67
C ARG A 65 21.08 -4.78 -2.24
N ALA A 66 20.67 -5.93 -1.73
CA ALA A 66 21.08 -7.23 -2.27
C ALA A 66 20.62 -7.48 -3.73
N LEU A 67 19.67 -6.69 -4.24
CA LEU A 67 19.19 -6.76 -5.63
C LEU A 67 19.99 -5.91 -6.61
N LEU A 68 20.97 -5.14 -6.12
CA LEU A 68 21.82 -4.29 -6.95
C LEU A 68 22.93 -5.13 -7.59
N LYS A 69 23.23 -4.84 -8.85
CA LYS A 69 24.19 -5.62 -9.66
C LYS A 69 25.48 -4.87 -9.98
N SER A 70 25.52 -3.57 -9.71
CA SER A 70 26.63 -2.66 -10.05
C SER A 70 26.85 -1.68 -8.92
N ALA A 71 28.08 -1.15 -8.79
CA ALA A 71 28.40 -0.07 -7.87
C ALA A 71 27.70 1.27 -8.21
N ASP A 72 27.23 1.40 -9.47
CA ASP A 72 26.46 2.55 -9.91
C ASP A 72 24.97 2.39 -9.70
N ASP A 73 24.48 1.16 -9.40
CA ASP A 73 23.09 0.93 -9.03
C ASP A 73 22.84 1.38 -7.60
N PHE A 74 21.74 2.09 -7.36
CA PHE A 74 21.32 2.47 -6.01
C PHE A 74 19.81 2.66 -5.90
N LEU A 75 19.32 2.82 -4.66
CA LEU A 75 17.89 2.95 -4.35
C LEU A 75 17.58 4.42 -4.04
N LEU A 76 16.75 5.07 -4.86
CA LEU A 76 16.34 6.46 -4.62
C LEU A 76 15.72 6.68 -3.23
N CYS A 77 15.03 5.67 -2.67
CA CYS A 77 14.40 5.78 -1.36
C CYS A 77 15.39 5.64 -0.18
N GLN A 78 16.65 5.27 -0.41
CA GLN A 78 17.64 5.04 0.65
C GLN A 78 18.96 5.80 0.42
N CYS A 79 18.99 6.68 -0.57
CA CYS A 79 20.17 7.48 -0.87
C CYS A 79 19.86 8.98 -0.89
N ALA A 80 20.88 9.78 -0.60
CA ALA A 80 20.89 11.23 -0.72
C ALA A 80 21.97 11.68 -1.71
N ALA A 81 21.75 12.80 -2.41
CA ALA A 81 22.77 13.39 -3.27
C ALA A 81 23.86 14.09 -2.45
N VAL A 82 25.11 13.85 -2.82
CA VAL A 82 26.29 14.56 -2.27
C VAL A 82 26.68 15.72 -3.19
N THR A 83 26.58 15.51 -4.50
CA THR A 83 26.76 16.53 -5.55
C THR A 83 25.54 16.57 -6.46
N ASP A 84 25.52 17.43 -7.46
CA ASP A 84 24.55 17.32 -8.54
C ASP A 84 24.65 15.94 -9.17
N LEU A 85 23.48 15.31 -9.39
CA LEU A 85 23.38 13.89 -9.72
C LEU A 85 22.59 13.68 -11.00
N LYS A 86 23.14 12.85 -11.90
CA LYS A 86 22.44 12.40 -13.10
C LYS A 86 22.27 10.89 -13.07
N VAL A 87 21.02 10.42 -13.27
CA VAL A 87 20.66 9.01 -13.13
C VAL A 87 19.80 8.52 -14.28
N GLU A 88 20.01 7.26 -14.64
CA GLU A 88 19.21 6.52 -15.61
C GLU A 88 18.06 5.79 -14.93
N VAL A 89 16.84 5.99 -15.43
CA VAL A 89 15.61 5.30 -15.03
C VAL A 89 15.19 4.38 -16.18
N ARG A 90 14.87 3.13 -15.87
CA ARG A 90 14.52 2.12 -16.90
C ARG A 90 13.22 2.39 -17.65
N SER A 91 12.26 3.03 -17.00
CA SER A 91 10.97 3.37 -17.59
C SER A 91 11.00 4.72 -18.31
N LYS A 92 10.09 4.91 -19.27
CA LYS A 92 9.80 6.24 -19.80
C LYS A 92 9.14 7.07 -18.69
N LEU A 93 9.65 8.29 -18.47
CA LEU A 93 9.08 9.22 -17.48
C LEU A 93 7.80 9.83 -18.04
N LYS A 94 6.75 9.84 -17.23
CA LYS A 94 5.49 10.49 -17.54
C LYS A 94 5.64 11.99 -17.27
N PRO A 95 4.89 12.86 -17.98
CA PRO A 95 4.88 14.28 -17.68
C PRO A 95 4.59 14.54 -16.21
N ILE A 96 5.23 15.55 -15.63
CA ILE A 96 4.93 16.03 -14.27
C ILE A 96 3.47 16.45 -14.24
N LYS A 97 2.68 15.78 -13.41
CA LYS A 97 1.27 16.14 -13.21
C LYS A 97 1.16 17.18 -12.10
N GLU A 98 0.24 18.14 -12.27
CA GLU A 98 -0.23 18.89 -11.12
C GLU A 98 -0.91 17.92 -10.16
N ILE A 99 -0.38 17.79 -8.96
CA ILE A 99 -0.93 16.95 -7.91
C ILE A 99 -1.60 17.89 -6.92
N ALA A 100 -2.90 17.71 -6.72
CA ALA A 100 -3.71 18.53 -5.80
C ALA A 100 -3.13 18.51 -4.38
N GLN A 101 -2.50 17.40 -3.98
CA GLN A 101 -1.79 17.28 -2.71
C GLN A 101 -0.47 16.56 -2.92
N ARG A 102 0.64 17.28 -2.74
CA ARG A 102 1.99 16.71 -2.78
C ARG A 102 2.32 16.02 -1.47
N PRO A 103 3.05 14.90 -1.48
CA PRO A 103 3.52 14.27 -0.26
C PRO A 103 4.43 15.21 0.52
N GLN A 104 4.31 15.15 1.84
CA GLN A 104 5.06 15.99 2.76
C GLN A 104 5.46 15.22 4.02
N TRP A 105 6.38 15.77 4.79
CA TRP A 105 6.67 15.29 6.13
C TRP A 105 5.67 15.89 7.12
N LEU A 106 5.16 15.02 7.99
CA LEU A 106 4.23 15.35 9.06
C LEU A 106 4.76 14.75 10.36
N THR A 107 4.57 15.47 11.45
CA THR A 107 4.75 14.92 12.79
C THR A 107 3.41 14.39 13.31
N SER A 108 3.46 13.33 14.08
CA SER A 108 2.27 12.72 14.65
C SER A 108 2.55 12.09 16.00
N GLU A 109 1.47 11.72 16.67
CA GLU A 109 1.50 11.00 17.95
C GLU A 109 0.42 9.91 17.94
N ILE A 110 0.75 8.71 18.42
CA ILE A 110 -0.24 7.62 18.56
C ILE A 110 -1.22 8.01 19.65
N ASN A 111 -2.50 8.00 19.34
CA ASN A 111 -3.59 8.38 20.25
C ASN A 111 -4.57 7.23 20.55
N ASN A 112 -4.49 6.12 19.82
CA ASN A 112 -5.25 4.90 20.05
C ASN A 112 -4.50 3.67 19.56
N SER A 113 -4.70 2.51 20.21
CA SER A 113 -4.21 1.22 19.72
C SER A 113 -5.02 0.07 20.31
N ALA A 114 -5.22 -0.99 19.53
CA ALA A 114 -5.92 -2.20 19.96
C ALA A 114 -5.38 -3.43 19.25
N THR A 115 -5.23 -4.55 19.96
CA THR A 115 -4.98 -5.86 19.35
C THR A 115 -6.29 -6.41 18.79
N VAL A 116 -6.30 -6.75 17.51
CA VAL A 116 -7.52 -7.19 16.79
C VAL A 116 -7.48 -8.67 16.39
N ALA A 117 -6.27 -9.25 16.31
CA ALA A 117 -6.05 -10.68 16.10
C ALA A 117 -4.65 -11.05 16.62
N PRO A 118 -4.28 -12.33 16.76
CA PRO A 118 -2.96 -12.74 17.21
C PRO A 118 -1.84 -12.12 16.36
N GLY A 119 -1.02 -11.26 16.98
CA GLY A 119 0.04 -10.53 16.29
C GLY A 119 -0.44 -9.49 15.28
N VAL A 120 -1.71 -9.06 15.35
CA VAL A 120 -2.27 -7.98 14.55
C VAL A 120 -2.83 -6.89 15.45
N MET A 121 -2.43 -5.66 15.18
CA MET A 121 -2.82 -4.48 15.94
C MET A 121 -3.27 -3.37 15.01
N THR A 122 -4.34 -2.68 15.39
CA THR A 122 -4.71 -1.38 14.85
C THR A 122 -4.15 -0.27 15.72
N PHE A 123 -3.82 0.85 15.13
CA PHE A 123 -3.51 2.08 15.85
C PHE A 123 -3.89 3.31 15.04
N SER A 124 -4.16 4.39 15.74
CA SER A 124 -4.43 5.69 15.14
C SER A 124 -3.35 6.69 15.52
N VAL A 125 -3.02 7.58 14.60
CA VAL A 125 -2.12 8.71 14.88
C VAL A 125 -2.83 10.03 14.70
N LYS A 126 -2.61 10.97 15.60
CA LYS A 126 -3.01 12.37 15.48
C LYS A 126 -1.91 13.14 14.77
N LEU A 127 -2.24 13.79 13.68
CA LEU A 127 -1.31 14.59 12.88
C LEU A 127 -1.18 16.02 13.45
N SER A 128 -0.04 16.65 13.21
CA SER A 128 0.19 18.07 13.52
C SER A 128 -0.67 19.03 12.70
N GLN A 129 -1.18 18.60 11.57
CA GLN A 129 -2.11 19.36 10.70
C GLN A 129 -2.98 18.39 9.90
N PRO A 130 -4.20 18.79 9.54
CA PRO A 130 -5.07 17.95 8.72
C PRO A 130 -4.53 17.79 7.29
N ILE A 131 -4.81 16.62 6.71
CA ILE A 131 -4.51 16.30 5.31
C ILE A 131 -5.71 15.69 4.62
N SER A 132 -5.71 15.72 3.30
CA SER A 132 -6.55 14.87 2.46
C SER A 132 -5.68 13.81 1.78
N PHE A 133 -6.26 12.66 1.46
CA PHE A 133 -5.56 11.62 0.70
C PHE A 133 -6.56 10.87 -0.19
N LEU A 134 -6.05 10.15 -1.19
CA LEU A 134 -6.88 9.30 -2.03
C LEU A 134 -7.02 7.91 -1.42
N PRO A 135 -8.22 7.28 -1.49
CA PRO A 135 -8.41 5.94 -0.99
C PRO A 135 -7.42 4.94 -1.62
N GLY A 136 -6.81 4.10 -0.80
CA GLY A 136 -5.75 3.18 -1.21
C GLY A 136 -4.32 3.71 -1.02
N GLN A 137 -4.14 5.01 -0.75
CA GLN A 137 -2.80 5.55 -0.46
C GLN A 137 -2.24 5.06 0.88
N PHE A 138 -0.93 5.21 1.05
CA PHE A 138 -0.19 4.86 2.25
C PHE A 138 0.73 5.99 2.73
N MET A 139 1.18 5.88 3.97
CA MET A 139 2.23 6.71 4.57
C MET A 139 3.47 5.88 4.85
N VAL A 140 4.63 6.49 4.80
CA VAL A 140 5.86 5.91 5.38
C VAL A 140 6.03 6.48 6.78
N LEU A 141 6.02 5.62 7.78
CA LEU A 141 6.17 5.98 9.19
C LEU A 141 7.59 5.68 9.67
N GLU A 142 8.18 6.62 10.40
CA GLU A 142 9.49 6.53 11.02
C GLU A 142 9.37 6.82 12.51
N PHE A 143 9.94 5.95 13.35
CA PHE A 143 9.98 6.10 14.80
C PHE A 143 11.41 6.34 15.26
N ALA A 144 11.57 7.21 16.27
CA ALA A 144 12.88 7.50 16.84
C ALA A 144 13.52 6.21 17.42
N GLY A 145 14.80 5.99 17.13
CA GLY A 145 15.52 4.80 17.59
C GLY A 145 15.33 3.55 16.74
N VAL A 146 14.46 3.59 15.70
CA VAL A 146 14.28 2.46 14.78
C VAL A 146 14.77 2.83 13.39
N GLN A 147 15.70 2.04 12.85
CA GLN A 147 16.27 2.27 11.54
C GLN A 147 15.27 1.98 10.42
N GLY A 148 15.11 2.95 9.52
CA GLY A 148 14.26 2.85 8.33
C GLY A 148 12.77 2.97 8.62
N GLY A 149 12.04 3.58 7.68
CA GLY A 149 10.59 3.69 7.74
C GLY A 149 9.88 2.42 7.25
N ARG A 150 8.58 2.34 7.52
CA ARG A 150 7.69 1.31 6.97
C ARG A 150 6.49 1.95 6.31
N ALA A 151 6.10 1.38 5.18
CA ALA A 151 4.93 1.80 4.43
C ALA A 151 3.69 1.08 4.98
N TRP A 152 2.69 1.86 5.40
CA TRP A 152 1.41 1.33 5.87
C TRP A 152 0.26 2.11 5.25
N SER A 153 -0.67 1.37 4.63
CA SER A 153 -1.87 1.95 4.03
C SER A 153 -2.83 2.44 5.10
N MET A 154 -3.45 3.59 4.86
CA MET A 154 -4.50 4.09 5.73
C MET A 154 -5.75 3.21 5.58
N THR A 155 -6.43 2.94 6.70
CA THR A 155 -7.68 2.17 6.72
C THR A 155 -8.91 3.06 6.71
N ASN A 156 -8.79 4.29 7.20
CA ASN A 156 -9.87 5.24 7.30
C ASN A 156 -10.16 5.96 5.97
N GLN A 157 -11.29 6.65 5.93
CA GLN A 157 -11.73 7.36 4.74
C GLN A 157 -10.87 8.59 4.42
N ALA A 158 -10.68 8.83 3.12
CA ALA A 158 -9.86 9.89 2.55
C ALA A 158 -10.54 11.28 2.54
N LYS A 159 -11.11 11.73 3.65
CA LYS A 159 -11.60 13.11 3.82
C LYS A 159 -10.52 13.95 4.49
N LEU A 160 -10.70 15.28 4.52
CA LEU A 160 -9.82 16.14 5.30
C LEU A 160 -9.83 15.67 6.75
N THR A 161 -8.71 15.16 7.22
CA THR A 161 -8.58 14.55 8.55
C THR A 161 -7.22 14.84 9.16
N ASP A 162 -7.20 14.96 10.47
CA ASP A 162 -6.00 15.04 11.28
C ASP A 162 -5.70 13.71 12.02
N THR A 163 -6.46 12.66 11.71
CA THR A 163 -6.27 11.33 12.28
C THR A 163 -6.14 10.30 11.16
N LEU A 164 -5.11 9.47 11.22
CA LEU A 164 -4.89 8.36 10.31
C LEU A 164 -4.90 7.05 11.07
N ASP A 165 -5.61 6.06 10.52
CA ASP A 165 -5.76 4.74 11.08
C ASP A 165 -4.96 3.71 10.28
N PHE A 166 -4.30 2.81 11.00
CA PHE A 166 -3.44 1.79 10.44
C PHE A 166 -3.71 0.43 11.06
N VAL A 167 -3.40 -0.63 10.33
CA VAL A 167 -3.32 -1.99 10.83
C VAL A 167 -1.95 -2.58 10.51
N ILE A 168 -1.33 -3.21 11.49
CA ILE A 168 -0.01 -3.82 11.35
C ILE A 168 0.00 -5.25 11.87
N LYS A 169 0.85 -6.09 11.26
CA LYS A 169 1.12 -7.45 11.74
C LYS A 169 2.55 -7.54 12.27
N LYS A 170 2.73 -8.22 13.39
CA LYS A 170 4.06 -8.53 13.92
C LYS A 170 4.80 -9.41 12.93
N LYS A 171 5.98 -8.96 12.50
CA LYS A 171 6.88 -9.72 11.62
C LYS A 171 7.98 -10.31 12.47
N PRO A 172 8.23 -11.63 12.46
CA PRO A 172 9.33 -12.22 13.18
C PRO A 172 10.65 -11.52 12.85
N GLN A 173 11.39 -11.10 13.87
CA GLN A 173 12.65 -10.34 13.76
C GLN A 173 12.50 -9.01 13.00
N GLY A 174 11.31 -8.43 13.02
CA GLY A 174 11.02 -7.16 12.35
C GLY A 174 11.28 -5.98 13.27
N LEU A 175 12.39 -5.27 13.08
CA LEU A 175 12.84 -4.16 13.96
C LEU A 175 11.71 -3.23 14.42
N LEU A 176 10.88 -2.75 13.49
CA LEU A 176 9.80 -1.82 13.84
C LEU A 176 8.57 -2.53 14.42
N SER A 177 8.20 -3.70 13.89
CA SER A 177 7.07 -4.44 14.47
C SER A 177 7.38 -4.90 15.90
N ASP A 178 8.58 -5.44 16.16
CA ASP A 178 8.98 -5.84 17.50
C ASP A 178 9.00 -4.62 18.42
N TYR A 179 9.60 -3.50 17.99
CA TYR A 179 9.59 -2.24 18.75
C TYR A 179 8.19 -1.79 19.19
N LEU A 180 7.18 -1.91 18.30
CA LEU A 180 5.80 -1.50 18.62
C LEU A 180 5.08 -2.54 19.49
N PHE A 181 5.23 -3.83 19.19
CA PHE A 181 4.53 -4.90 19.92
C PHE A 181 5.11 -5.21 21.29
N GLU A 182 6.35 -4.82 21.58
CA GLU A 182 6.99 -5.00 22.89
C GLU A 182 6.70 -3.85 23.88
N LYS A 183 6.12 -2.74 23.38
CA LYS A 183 5.72 -1.64 24.27
C LYS A 183 4.42 -1.96 24.99
N GLU A 184 4.40 -1.75 26.29
CA GLU A 184 3.19 -1.86 27.12
C GLU A 184 2.13 -0.82 26.76
N ASN A 185 2.56 0.37 26.33
CA ASN A 185 1.69 1.47 25.90
C ASN A 185 2.27 2.19 24.70
N LEU A 186 1.46 2.35 23.66
CA LEU A 186 1.82 3.11 22.47
C LEU A 186 1.34 4.56 22.50
N ILE A 187 0.38 4.90 23.38
CA ILE A 187 -0.22 6.25 23.44
C ILE A 187 0.87 7.27 23.78
N GLY A 188 0.92 8.35 23.00
CA GLY A 188 1.94 9.39 23.14
C GLY A 188 3.23 9.13 22.36
N LEU A 189 3.36 7.96 21.73
CA LEU A 189 4.53 7.65 20.91
C LEU A 189 4.54 8.49 19.64
N LYS A 190 5.59 9.26 19.44
CA LYS A 190 5.75 10.14 18.30
C LYS A 190 6.30 9.40 17.08
N ALA A 191 5.76 9.74 15.90
CA ALA A 191 6.24 9.27 14.63
C ALA A 191 6.33 10.42 13.62
N ASN A 192 7.31 10.33 12.70
CA ASN A 192 7.36 11.15 11.52
C ASN A 192 6.74 10.38 10.34
N LEU A 193 5.87 11.03 9.60
CA LEU A 193 5.17 10.44 8.46
C LEU A 193 5.58 11.16 7.18
N PHE A 194 5.88 10.39 6.15
CA PHE A 194 6.03 10.92 4.79
C PHE A 194 4.93 10.40 3.89
N GLY A 195 4.19 11.29 3.23
CA GLY A 195 3.11 10.96 2.32
C GLY A 195 2.06 12.09 2.23
N PRO A 196 0.84 11.78 1.74
CA PRO A 196 0.40 10.47 1.25
C PRO A 196 1.04 10.11 -0.09
N ILE A 197 1.32 8.83 -0.30
CA ILE A 197 1.87 8.27 -1.54
C ILE A 197 1.16 6.95 -1.87
N GLY A 198 1.37 6.43 -3.08
CA GLY A 198 0.76 5.19 -3.56
C GLY A 198 0.22 5.35 -4.96
N LYS A 199 0.10 4.23 -5.68
CA LYS A 199 -0.38 4.18 -7.07
C LYS A 199 -1.68 3.38 -7.21
N ALA A 200 -1.98 2.52 -6.25
CA ALA A 200 -3.21 1.73 -6.20
C ALA A 200 -4.34 2.55 -5.56
N VAL A 201 -4.69 3.66 -6.20
CA VAL A 201 -5.69 4.61 -5.71
C VAL A 201 -7.04 4.40 -6.39
N TYR A 202 -8.10 4.54 -5.60
CA TYR A 202 -9.47 4.48 -6.07
C TYR A 202 -9.94 5.86 -6.54
N ASP A 203 -10.55 5.87 -7.72
CA ASP A 203 -11.25 7.01 -8.29
C ASP A 203 -12.74 6.68 -8.43
N GLY A 204 -13.56 7.24 -7.56
CA GLY A 204 -14.99 6.99 -7.50
C GLY A 204 -15.80 7.57 -8.67
N GLU A 205 -15.21 8.44 -9.48
CA GLU A 205 -15.86 9.00 -10.68
C GLU A 205 -15.81 8.01 -11.84
N LEU A 206 -14.88 7.05 -11.82
CA LEU A 206 -14.78 6.04 -12.87
C LEU A 206 -15.92 5.02 -12.75
N ASP A 207 -16.55 4.72 -13.90
CA ASP A 207 -17.54 3.65 -14.01
C ASP A 207 -16.82 2.30 -14.10
N ARG A 208 -16.46 1.73 -12.93
CA ARG A 208 -15.69 0.48 -12.81
C ARG A 208 -16.26 -0.41 -11.72
N ASP A 209 -16.44 -1.70 -12.05
CA ASP A 209 -16.65 -2.75 -11.07
C ASP A 209 -15.32 -3.10 -10.41
N LEU A 210 -15.32 -3.30 -9.10
CA LEU A 210 -14.12 -3.51 -8.32
C LEU A 210 -13.91 -5.01 -8.04
N VAL A 211 -12.67 -5.47 -8.20
CA VAL A 211 -12.23 -6.76 -7.67
C VAL A 211 -11.05 -6.49 -6.75
N CYS A 212 -11.25 -6.63 -5.44
CA CYS A 212 -10.24 -6.41 -4.41
C CYS A 212 -9.70 -7.76 -3.93
N ILE A 213 -8.39 -8.02 -4.07
CA ILE A 213 -7.75 -9.24 -3.58
C ILE A 213 -6.67 -8.84 -2.58
N ALA A 214 -6.89 -9.11 -1.31
CA ALA A 214 -6.00 -8.70 -0.23
C ALA A 214 -5.59 -9.86 0.67
N GLY A 215 -4.34 -9.84 1.15
CA GLY A 215 -3.83 -10.81 2.13
C GLY A 215 -3.35 -10.15 3.41
N GLY A 216 -3.85 -10.63 4.55
CA GLY A 216 -3.48 -10.10 5.86
C GLY A 216 -3.68 -8.60 5.95
N THR A 217 -2.67 -7.87 6.44
CA THR A 217 -2.74 -6.39 6.57
C THR A 217 -2.75 -5.63 5.23
N GLY A 218 -2.62 -6.31 4.08
CA GLY A 218 -2.92 -5.73 2.78
C GLY A 218 -4.38 -5.26 2.66
N MET A 219 -5.28 -5.79 3.49
CA MET A 219 -6.66 -5.33 3.58
C MET A 219 -6.79 -3.85 4.00
N ALA A 220 -5.78 -3.26 4.62
CA ALA A 220 -5.79 -1.87 5.07
C ALA A 220 -6.20 -0.87 3.96
N GLY A 221 -5.50 -0.87 2.83
CA GLY A 221 -5.82 0.01 1.71
C GLY A 221 -7.20 -0.26 1.10
N MET A 222 -7.64 -1.53 1.13
CA MET A 222 -8.97 -1.91 0.66
C MET A 222 -10.08 -1.34 1.55
N MET A 223 -9.89 -1.27 2.87
CA MET A 223 -10.86 -0.65 3.78
C MET A 223 -11.13 0.81 3.41
N SER A 224 -10.10 1.58 3.12
CA SER A 224 -10.22 2.96 2.64
C SER A 224 -10.95 3.06 1.28
N ILE A 225 -10.65 2.14 0.36
CA ILE A 225 -11.33 2.06 -0.96
C ILE A 225 -12.80 1.72 -0.79
N LEU A 226 -13.14 0.73 0.06
CA LEU A 226 -14.52 0.32 0.29
C LEU A 226 -15.34 1.41 0.99
N ALA A 227 -14.76 2.10 1.97
CA ALA A 227 -15.40 3.25 2.59
C ALA A 227 -15.75 4.34 1.56
N ALA A 228 -14.83 4.64 0.65
CA ALA A 228 -15.08 5.61 -0.42
C ALA A 228 -16.08 5.11 -1.47
N PHE A 229 -16.10 3.82 -1.78
CA PHE A 229 -17.07 3.18 -2.69
C PHE A 229 -18.50 3.32 -2.14
N ILE A 230 -18.67 3.10 -0.83
CA ILE A 230 -19.97 3.24 -0.15
C ILE A 230 -20.36 4.70 -0.01
N ASP A 231 -19.54 5.52 0.63
CA ASP A 231 -19.85 6.91 0.96
C ASP A 231 -20.01 7.80 -0.28
N GLY A 232 -19.28 7.50 -1.36
CA GLY A 232 -19.40 8.16 -2.65
C GLY A 232 -20.62 7.70 -3.46
N GLY A 233 -21.36 6.68 -3.00
CA GLY A 233 -22.54 6.14 -3.67
C GLY A 233 -22.22 5.38 -4.97
N ALA A 234 -20.97 5.00 -5.20
CA ALA A 234 -20.56 4.26 -6.40
C ALA A 234 -21.22 2.87 -6.48
N TYR A 235 -21.56 2.27 -5.34
CA TYR A 235 -22.28 1.00 -5.24
C TYR A 235 -23.66 1.00 -5.95
N ARG A 236 -24.25 2.17 -6.21
CA ARG A 236 -25.53 2.28 -6.93
C ARG A 236 -25.41 2.01 -8.44
N ARG A 237 -24.18 2.01 -8.97
CA ARG A 237 -23.92 1.80 -10.41
C ARG A 237 -22.89 0.74 -10.71
N ASN A 238 -22.08 0.36 -9.73
CA ASN A 238 -20.98 -0.59 -9.86
C ASN A 238 -21.03 -1.65 -8.77
N ARG A 239 -20.40 -2.80 -9.03
CA ARG A 239 -20.23 -3.89 -8.06
C ARG A 239 -18.84 -3.90 -7.46
N ALA A 240 -18.70 -4.49 -6.28
CA ALA A 240 -17.42 -4.76 -5.65
C ALA A 240 -17.37 -6.19 -5.13
N ASP A 241 -16.43 -6.98 -5.63
CA ASP A 241 -16.11 -8.30 -5.14
C ASP A 241 -14.80 -8.25 -4.35
N VAL A 242 -14.85 -8.57 -3.07
CA VAL A 242 -13.74 -8.45 -2.13
C VAL A 242 -13.31 -9.82 -1.67
N PHE A 243 -12.06 -10.16 -1.87
CA PHE A 243 -11.44 -11.42 -1.46
C PHE A 243 -10.38 -11.11 -0.40
N PHE A 244 -10.64 -11.55 0.82
CA PHE A 244 -9.77 -11.32 1.96
C PHE A 244 -9.12 -12.61 2.43
N GLY A 245 -7.81 -12.76 2.24
CA GLY A 245 -7.04 -13.94 2.62
C GLY A 245 -6.38 -13.78 3.98
N VAL A 246 -6.62 -14.73 4.87
CA VAL A 246 -5.88 -14.93 6.12
C VAL A 246 -5.55 -16.42 6.29
N ARG A 247 -4.70 -16.77 7.25
CA ARG A 247 -4.26 -18.17 7.40
C ARG A 247 -5.32 -19.03 8.07
N THR A 248 -5.84 -18.56 9.19
CA THR A 248 -6.81 -19.29 10.01
C THR A 248 -7.95 -18.36 10.44
N PRO A 249 -9.08 -18.88 10.92
CA PRO A 249 -10.14 -18.08 11.51
C PRO A 249 -9.68 -17.15 12.64
N ALA A 250 -8.68 -17.54 13.42
CA ALA A 250 -8.13 -16.71 14.49
C ALA A 250 -7.36 -15.48 13.98
N ASP A 251 -6.88 -15.51 12.73
CA ASP A 251 -6.19 -14.39 12.08
C ASP A 251 -7.15 -13.36 11.46
N LEU A 252 -8.46 -13.61 11.47
CA LEU A 252 -9.45 -12.73 10.87
C LEU A 252 -9.64 -11.45 11.71
N PHE A 253 -9.74 -10.32 11.04
CA PHE A 253 -10.02 -8.99 11.62
C PHE A 253 -10.84 -8.17 10.62
N PHE A 254 -11.40 -7.03 11.04
CA PHE A 254 -12.34 -6.20 10.26
C PHE A 254 -13.68 -6.89 9.94
N GLU A 255 -14.08 -7.93 10.67
CA GLU A 255 -15.35 -8.63 10.42
C GLU A 255 -16.57 -7.70 10.52
N SER A 256 -16.59 -6.84 11.54
CA SER A 256 -17.70 -5.92 11.78
C SER A 256 -17.80 -4.84 10.70
N GLU A 257 -16.67 -4.27 10.32
CA GLU A 257 -16.59 -3.23 9.30
C GLU A 257 -16.96 -3.78 7.92
N LEU A 258 -16.47 -4.96 7.58
CA LEU A 258 -16.80 -5.63 6.32
C LEU A 258 -18.30 -5.96 6.22
N ARG A 259 -18.91 -6.48 7.30
CA ARG A 259 -20.38 -6.68 7.35
C ARG A 259 -21.13 -5.38 7.15
N GLN A 260 -20.70 -4.30 7.82
CA GLN A 260 -21.32 -2.99 7.67
C GLN A 260 -21.27 -2.48 6.23
N PHE A 261 -20.16 -2.65 5.53
CA PHE A 261 -20.05 -2.29 4.11
C PHE A 261 -21.00 -3.14 3.23
N VAL A 262 -21.10 -4.44 3.49
CA VAL A 262 -22.04 -5.30 2.77
C VAL A 262 -23.50 -4.84 2.99
N GLU A 263 -23.89 -4.57 4.24
CA GLU A 263 -25.23 -4.07 4.59
C GLU A 263 -25.57 -2.75 3.88
N GLN A 264 -24.61 -1.81 3.85
CA GLN A 264 -24.80 -0.47 3.26
C GLN A 264 -24.83 -0.46 1.73
N SER A 265 -24.42 -1.55 1.09
CA SER A 265 -24.24 -1.63 -0.37
C SER A 265 -25.46 -2.07 -1.15
N ASP A 266 -26.58 -2.38 -0.51
CA ASP A 266 -27.79 -2.93 -1.16
C ASP A 266 -27.49 -4.15 -2.07
N GLY A 267 -26.54 -5.01 -1.66
CA GLY A 267 -26.13 -6.20 -2.41
C GLY A 267 -25.11 -5.95 -3.53
N ALA A 268 -24.63 -4.72 -3.69
CA ALA A 268 -23.60 -4.39 -4.67
C ALA A 268 -22.17 -4.78 -4.23
N LEU A 269 -21.96 -5.05 -2.94
CA LEU A 269 -20.67 -5.48 -2.40
C LEU A 269 -20.77 -6.88 -1.82
N ARG A 270 -19.90 -7.77 -2.26
CA ARG A 270 -19.74 -9.13 -1.76
C ARG A 270 -18.35 -9.29 -1.13
N VAL A 271 -18.27 -9.99 -0.02
CA VAL A 271 -17.00 -10.30 0.65
C VAL A 271 -16.86 -11.80 0.80
N VAL A 272 -15.74 -12.33 0.29
CA VAL A 272 -15.32 -13.73 0.45
C VAL A 272 -14.04 -13.75 1.27
N VAL A 273 -14.07 -14.40 2.43
CA VAL A 273 -12.90 -14.61 3.29
C VAL A 273 -12.32 -15.99 2.99
N ALA A 274 -11.05 -16.02 2.55
CA ALA A 274 -10.34 -17.25 2.22
C ALA A 274 -9.34 -17.62 3.33
N PHE A 275 -9.44 -18.84 3.86
CA PHE A 275 -8.53 -19.38 4.85
C PHE A 275 -7.56 -20.37 4.20
N SER A 276 -6.24 -20.11 4.25
CA SER A 276 -5.26 -21.00 3.62
C SER A 276 -4.97 -22.27 4.42
N ASP A 277 -5.03 -22.21 5.77
CA ASP A 277 -4.50 -23.26 6.64
C ASP A 277 -5.60 -24.06 7.37
N ALA A 278 -6.82 -23.51 7.48
CA ALA A 278 -7.92 -24.17 8.19
C ALA A 278 -9.28 -23.66 7.67
N PRO A 279 -10.35 -24.51 7.63
CA PRO A 279 -11.69 -24.07 7.22
C PRO A 279 -12.33 -23.16 8.26
N ALA A 280 -13.35 -22.41 7.84
CA ALA A 280 -14.24 -21.69 8.74
C ALA A 280 -15.02 -22.65 9.63
N SER A 281 -15.17 -22.31 10.91
CA SER A 281 -16.06 -23.05 11.81
C SER A 281 -17.52 -22.70 11.56
N ALA A 282 -18.44 -23.63 11.87
CA ALA A 282 -19.87 -23.36 11.79
C ALA A 282 -20.30 -22.16 12.63
N GLU A 283 -19.65 -21.95 13.79
CA GLU A 283 -19.91 -20.81 14.66
C GLU A 283 -19.50 -19.50 13.99
N LEU A 284 -18.32 -19.43 13.35
CA LEU A 284 -17.87 -18.24 12.63
C LEU A 284 -18.81 -17.89 11.48
N ILE A 285 -19.26 -18.90 10.72
CA ILE A 285 -20.22 -18.72 9.62
C ILE A 285 -21.55 -18.18 10.15
N ALA A 286 -22.08 -18.78 11.22
CA ALA A 286 -23.34 -18.35 11.84
C ALA A 286 -23.27 -16.92 12.39
N LYS A 287 -22.12 -16.51 12.94
CA LYS A 287 -21.88 -15.16 13.45
C LYS A 287 -21.81 -14.10 12.33
N ASN A 288 -21.43 -14.50 11.11
CA ASN A 288 -21.17 -13.60 9.99
C ASN A 288 -21.98 -13.97 8.73
N PRO A 289 -23.34 -13.95 8.77
CA PRO A 289 -24.18 -14.44 7.67
C PRO A 289 -24.07 -13.61 6.38
N LEU A 290 -23.49 -12.43 6.43
CA LEU A 290 -23.26 -11.55 5.28
C LEU A 290 -21.91 -11.78 4.60
N LEU A 291 -21.03 -12.57 5.21
CA LEU A 291 -19.73 -12.92 4.65
C LEU A 291 -19.75 -14.35 4.11
N THR A 292 -19.10 -14.55 2.99
CA THR A 292 -18.84 -15.89 2.46
C THR A 292 -17.45 -16.35 2.94
N PHE A 293 -17.34 -17.65 3.24
CA PHE A 293 -16.09 -18.25 3.68
C PHE A 293 -15.69 -19.37 2.75
N ASP A 294 -14.42 -19.42 2.35
CA ASP A 294 -13.86 -20.46 1.50
C ASP A 294 -12.49 -20.91 2.02
N GLN A 295 -11.99 -22.03 1.53
CA GLN A 295 -10.68 -22.58 1.89
C GLN A 295 -9.76 -22.57 0.68
N GLY A 296 -8.56 -22.02 0.86
CA GLY A 296 -7.54 -21.97 -0.19
C GLY A 296 -6.75 -20.64 -0.19
N PHE A 297 -5.83 -20.52 -1.14
CA PHE A 297 -5.15 -19.26 -1.36
C PHE A 297 -6.10 -18.24 -1.97
N VAL A 298 -6.19 -17.06 -1.38
CA VAL A 298 -7.18 -16.05 -1.73
C VAL A 298 -7.21 -15.68 -3.22
N HIS A 299 -6.07 -15.67 -3.91
CA HIS A 299 -6.03 -15.38 -5.33
C HIS A 299 -6.58 -16.53 -6.20
N GLU A 300 -6.50 -17.78 -5.73
CA GLU A 300 -7.11 -18.93 -6.39
C GLU A 300 -8.63 -18.93 -6.16
N VAL A 301 -9.07 -18.70 -4.92
CA VAL A 301 -10.49 -18.53 -4.56
C VAL A 301 -11.09 -17.39 -5.39
N ALA A 302 -10.45 -16.22 -5.47
CA ALA A 302 -10.91 -15.10 -6.26
C ALA A 302 -11.09 -15.46 -7.75
N MET A 303 -10.15 -16.21 -8.33
CA MET A 303 -10.24 -16.62 -9.73
C MET A 303 -11.35 -17.65 -9.98
N SER A 304 -11.58 -18.57 -9.05
CA SER A 304 -12.68 -19.54 -9.12
C SER A 304 -14.04 -18.86 -9.03
N GLU A 305 -14.20 -17.99 -8.02
CA GLU A 305 -15.44 -17.25 -7.75
C GLU A 305 -15.79 -16.24 -8.86
N MET A 306 -14.79 -15.69 -9.54
CA MET A 306 -14.94 -14.70 -10.61
C MET A 306 -14.89 -15.30 -12.01
N GLU A 307 -14.87 -16.61 -12.16
CA GLU A 307 -14.84 -17.26 -13.47
C GLU A 307 -16.01 -16.81 -14.33
N GLY A 308 -15.73 -16.31 -15.53
CA GLY A 308 -16.72 -15.78 -16.47
C GLY A 308 -17.36 -14.45 -16.07
N GLN A 309 -16.95 -13.83 -14.94
CA GLN A 309 -17.54 -12.56 -14.45
C GLN A 309 -16.69 -11.33 -14.73
N PHE A 310 -15.44 -11.51 -15.19
CA PHE A 310 -14.61 -10.38 -15.59
C PHE A 310 -15.14 -9.70 -16.85
N THR A 311 -15.26 -8.39 -16.80
CA THR A 311 -15.76 -7.55 -17.89
C THR A 311 -14.78 -6.44 -18.23
N PRO A 312 -14.92 -5.73 -19.34
CA PRO A 312 -14.12 -4.53 -19.63
C PRO A 312 -14.27 -3.40 -18.59
N LYS A 313 -15.32 -3.44 -17.75
CA LYS A 313 -15.50 -2.53 -16.62
C LYS A 313 -14.67 -2.91 -15.40
N THR A 314 -14.18 -4.15 -15.30
CA THR A 314 -13.50 -4.64 -14.11
C THR A 314 -12.17 -3.91 -13.89
N ARG A 315 -11.99 -3.40 -12.68
CA ARG A 315 -10.71 -2.90 -12.16
C ARG A 315 -10.31 -3.69 -10.92
N ALA A 316 -9.09 -4.21 -10.93
CA ALA A 316 -8.57 -5.00 -9.82
C ALA A 316 -7.64 -4.18 -8.93
N TYR A 317 -7.78 -4.36 -7.62
CA TYR A 317 -6.91 -3.84 -6.57
C TYR A 317 -6.30 -4.99 -5.80
N LEU A 318 -4.97 -5.06 -5.76
CA LEU A 318 -4.24 -6.13 -5.12
C LEU A 318 -3.38 -5.57 -3.99
N ALA A 319 -3.40 -6.19 -2.82
CA ALA A 319 -2.48 -5.81 -1.74
C ALA A 319 -2.10 -7.00 -0.85
N GLY A 320 -0.83 -7.07 -0.49
CA GLY A 320 -0.35 -8.13 0.39
C GLY A 320 1.10 -8.55 0.13
N PRO A 321 1.48 -9.73 0.63
CA PRO A 321 2.83 -10.26 0.44
C PRO A 321 3.11 -10.58 -1.04
N PRO A 322 4.40 -10.51 -1.46
CA PRO A 322 4.78 -10.71 -2.86
C PRO A 322 4.21 -11.98 -3.51
N PRO A 323 4.22 -13.16 -2.87
CA PRO A 323 3.67 -14.37 -3.51
C PRO A 323 2.18 -14.26 -3.89
N LEU A 324 1.38 -13.61 -3.03
CA LEU A 324 -0.04 -13.38 -3.31
C LEU A 324 -0.21 -12.42 -4.49
N VAL A 325 0.44 -11.27 -4.43
CA VAL A 325 0.31 -10.23 -5.47
C VAL A 325 0.80 -10.76 -6.82
N ASP A 326 1.96 -11.47 -6.85
CA ASP A 326 2.49 -12.05 -8.08
C ASP A 326 1.60 -13.17 -8.64
N GLY A 327 1.01 -14.00 -7.77
CA GLY A 327 0.03 -15.01 -8.14
C GLY A 327 -1.22 -14.39 -8.76
N ALA A 328 -1.83 -13.42 -8.06
CA ALA A 328 -3.00 -12.69 -8.53
C ALA A 328 -2.75 -11.96 -9.86
N LEU A 329 -1.64 -11.22 -9.99
CA LEU A 329 -1.24 -10.55 -11.23
C LEU A 329 -1.17 -11.53 -12.41
N ARG A 330 -0.49 -12.68 -12.22
CA ARG A 330 -0.37 -13.70 -13.26
C ARG A 330 -1.74 -14.22 -13.68
N MET A 331 -2.62 -14.50 -12.73
CA MET A 331 -3.95 -15.03 -13.02
C MET A 331 -4.84 -13.99 -13.71
N LEU A 332 -4.86 -12.74 -13.24
CA LEU A 332 -5.63 -11.66 -13.84
C LEU A 332 -5.18 -11.32 -15.27
N LEU A 333 -3.87 -11.28 -15.51
CA LEU A 333 -3.32 -11.01 -16.85
C LEU A 333 -3.55 -12.17 -17.83
N LEU A 334 -3.28 -13.42 -17.41
CA LEU A 334 -3.24 -14.56 -18.32
C LEU A 334 -4.59 -15.28 -18.45
N LYS A 335 -5.34 -15.43 -17.35
CA LYS A 335 -6.62 -16.14 -17.34
C LYS A 335 -7.80 -15.19 -17.53
N ALA A 336 -7.91 -14.13 -16.72
CA ALA A 336 -8.97 -13.15 -16.82
C ALA A 336 -8.77 -12.18 -17.99
N ARG A 337 -7.55 -12.08 -18.55
CA ARG A 337 -7.17 -11.18 -19.65
C ARG A 337 -7.49 -9.70 -19.36
N LEU A 338 -7.40 -9.31 -18.09
CA LEU A 338 -7.54 -7.89 -17.72
C LEU A 338 -6.34 -7.10 -18.26
N PRO A 339 -6.57 -5.90 -18.83
CA PRO A 339 -5.48 -5.02 -19.20
C PRO A 339 -4.62 -4.66 -17.99
N ALA A 340 -3.30 -4.61 -18.14
CA ALA A 340 -2.39 -4.25 -17.05
C ALA A 340 -2.69 -2.86 -16.45
N THR A 341 -3.28 -1.95 -17.22
CA THR A 341 -3.73 -0.63 -16.76
C THR A 341 -4.92 -0.66 -15.83
N GLU A 342 -5.69 -1.76 -15.82
CA GLU A 342 -6.83 -1.97 -14.93
C GLU A 342 -6.47 -2.83 -13.71
N ILE A 343 -5.20 -3.13 -13.51
CA ILE A 343 -4.70 -3.87 -12.33
C ILE A 343 -3.78 -2.95 -11.53
N LEU A 344 -4.26 -2.49 -10.40
CA LEU A 344 -3.53 -1.64 -9.47
C LEU A 344 -3.10 -2.47 -8.26
N TYR A 345 -1.88 -2.27 -7.78
CA TYR A 345 -1.41 -3.08 -6.66
C TYR A 345 -0.40 -2.36 -5.77
N ASP A 346 -0.38 -2.77 -4.49
CA ASP A 346 0.65 -2.45 -3.51
C ASP A 346 1.26 -3.76 -3.00
N LYS A 347 2.58 -3.89 -3.18
CA LYS A 347 3.34 -5.08 -2.78
C LYS A 347 4.25 -4.72 -1.61
N PHE A 348 3.94 -5.25 -0.43
CA PHE A 348 4.68 -5.04 0.80
C PHE A 348 5.32 -6.37 1.25
N GLY A 349 6.63 -6.37 1.46
CA GLY A 349 7.39 -7.55 1.89
C GLY A 349 8.42 -7.24 2.97
#